data_e85afcf0eb3d56515fd09a16e17e85c2
#
_entry.id   e85afcf0eb3d56515fd09a16e17e85c2
#
_cell.length_a   1.000
_cell.length_b   1.000
_cell.length_c   1.000
_cell.angle_alpha   90.00
_cell.angle_beta   90.00
_cell.angle_gamma   90.00
#
_symmetry.space_group_name_H-M   'P 1'
#
loop_
_entity.id
_entity.type
_entity.pdbx_description
1 polymer ?
#
loop_
_entity_poly.entity_id
_entity_poly.type
_entity_poly.pdbx_seq_one_letter_code
_entity_poly.pdbx_strand_id
1 'polypeptide(L)'
;MLSNTSILPPSFFFCLVLYYGCLWYISGPRMRARGFRLPPGPPQMFLTGNLHDLSTKARTEPWLTFTAWSRAYGPVVYFRVLNQKTVLLNSGKVALDLLESRSAIYSDRPTFWMGELAGRKWSVFLISSLEPRFRLFRRLLQNGLNPRASKSYRPIQTQEAQILLQGLANSPRNFASHIRRVPQLASRLRGTRPYWIEFLPILRFVPAWFPGAGFKRTTFEIGPKLSQTEDIPPEWAQEQIATGNFIESFTSKHLLGLGDVKILNQSSPDDIKWCAGALYVGGGDTTVSALKSFVLLVALHPDIQKRAQEDIDSITPNRLPTHDDFDSLPFIRAIVKETLRWAPVAPLGIPHRVIRDDIYENYFIPKGSRVIANIWAITHAEELYPNPGAFDPSRYLPGDHKFQPDPFKFVFGFGRRVCPGAHLAEMSLFLNMASILAVFKISKDVDVNGVEIEPEIAWTTGTTRHLKPFRCQIMPRSKEHLSLLG
;
A
#
# COMPACT_ATOMS: atom_id res chain seq x y z
N MET A 1 -0.48 23.90 -28.26
CA MET A 1 -1.14 25.22 -28.38
C MET A 1 -1.72 25.60 -27.03
N LEU A 2 -1.17 26.69 -26.51
CA LEU A 2 -1.65 27.65 -25.51
C LEU A 2 -2.21 27.16 -24.16
N SER A 3 -1.37 27.34 -23.18
CA SER A 3 -1.60 27.41 -21.74
C SER A 3 -2.68 28.45 -21.40
N ASN A 4 -3.89 28.03 -21.07
CA ASN A 4 -4.81 28.89 -20.31
C ASN A 4 -4.44 28.82 -18.82
N THR A 5 -3.44 29.58 -18.41
CA THR A 5 -3.22 30.00 -17.03
C THR A 5 -4.27 31.05 -16.70
N SER A 6 -5.44 30.64 -16.23
CA SER A 6 -6.42 31.57 -15.66
C SER A 6 -5.82 32.15 -14.36
N ILE A 7 -5.35 33.39 -14.44
CA ILE A 7 -4.89 34.19 -13.31
C ILE A 7 -6.10 34.43 -12.41
N LEU A 8 -6.06 33.94 -11.18
CA LEU A 8 -7.09 34.23 -10.16
C LEU A 8 -7.05 35.74 -9.83
N PRO A 9 -8.20 36.38 -9.63
CA PRO A 9 -8.24 37.82 -9.36
C PRO A 9 -7.48 38.20 -8.10
N PRO A 10 -6.84 39.38 -8.05
CA PRO A 10 -6.06 39.84 -6.90
C PRO A 10 -6.81 39.82 -5.56
N SER A 11 -8.13 40.06 -5.59
CA SER A 11 -9.02 39.96 -4.42
C SER A 11 -9.05 38.57 -3.80
N PHE A 12 -8.94 37.52 -4.59
CA PHE A 12 -8.86 36.13 -4.11
C PHE A 12 -7.56 35.87 -3.34
N PHE A 13 -6.43 36.40 -3.83
CA PHE A 13 -5.15 36.35 -3.12
C PHE A 13 -5.20 37.13 -1.81
N PHE A 14 -5.83 38.29 -1.78
CA PHE A 14 -5.98 39.08 -0.57
C PHE A 14 -6.84 38.37 0.49
N CYS A 15 -7.98 37.79 0.13
CA CYS A 15 -8.80 36.99 1.03
C CYS A 15 -8.06 35.74 1.56
N LEU A 16 -7.23 35.10 0.73
CA LEU A 16 -6.38 34.00 1.14
C LEU A 16 -5.33 34.45 2.18
N VAL A 17 -4.68 35.57 1.95
CA VAL A 17 -3.68 36.12 2.87
C VAL A 17 -4.33 36.46 4.23
N LEU A 18 -5.49 37.11 4.22
CA LEU A 18 -6.22 37.41 5.45
C LEU A 18 -6.68 36.14 6.18
N TYR A 19 -7.22 35.14 5.47
CA TYR A 19 -7.65 33.87 6.05
C TYR A 19 -6.47 33.12 6.68
N TYR A 20 -5.34 33.02 6.00
CA TYR A 20 -4.15 32.38 6.53
C TYR A 20 -3.45 33.20 7.63
N GLY A 21 -3.49 34.50 7.55
CA GLY A 21 -3.03 35.41 8.61
C GLY A 21 -3.83 35.21 9.91
N CYS A 22 -5.15 35.14 9.81
CA CYS A 22 -6.03 34.83 10.93
C CYS A 22 -5.78 33.42 11.51
N LEU A 23 -5.68 32.41 10.68
CA LEU A 23 -5.38 31.05 11.13
C LEU A 23 -4.01 30.98 11.83
N TRP A 24 -3.00 31.67 11.30
CA TRP A 24 -1.69 31.75 11.93
C TRP A 24 -1.73 32.46 13.28
N TYR A 25 -2.44 33.60 13.37
CA TYR A 25 -2.62 34.36 14.60
C TYR A 25 -3.36 33.52 15.67
N ILE A 26 -4.38 32.78 15.29
CA ILE A 26 -5.16 31.95 16.22
C ILE A 26 -4.40 30.68 16.68
N SER A 27 -3.59 30.08 15.81
CA SER A 27 -2.89 28.83 16.11
C SER A 27 -1.48 29.00 16.70
N GLY A 28 -0.82 30.12 16.43
CA GLY A 28 0.57 30.36 16.83
C GLY A 28 0.82 30.53 18.34
N PRO A 29 0.02 31.35 19.08
CA PRO A 29 0.28 31.64 20.49
C PRO A 29 0.05 30.46 21.44
N ARG A 30 -0.93 29.60 21.14
CA ARG A 30 -1.28 28.46 22.03
C ARG A 30 -0.21 27.37 22.09
N MET A 31 0.62 27.24 21.06
CA MET A 31 1.69 26.23 21.01
C MET A 31 2.92 26.64 21.83
N ARG A 32 3.27 27.94 21.85
CA ARG A 32 4.40 28.48 22.64
C ARG A 32 4.14 28.52 24.15
N ALA A 33 2.88 28.65 24.55
CA ALA A 33 2.50 28.79 25.97
C ALA A 33 2.71 27.50 26.80
N ARG A 34 2.97 26.34 26.18
CA ARG A 34 3.16 25.05 26.88
C ARG A 34 4.62 24.61 27.02
N GLY A 35 5.60 25.38 26.60
CA GLY A 35 7.03 25.07 26.72
C GLY A 35 7.56 23.98 25.81
N PHE A 36 6.70 23.26 25.06
CA PHE A 36 7.11 22.21 24.14
C PHE A 36 7.35 22.74 22.73
N ARG A 37 8.31 22.14 22.03
CA ARG A 37 8.68 22.49 20.65
C ARG A 37 8.03 21.52 19.67
N LEU A 38 7.71 22.02 18.46
CA LEU A 38 7.39 21.12 17.34
C LEU A 38 8.62 20.27 17.01
N PRO A 39 8.44 19.06 16.44
CA PRO A 39 9.55 18.29 15.93
C PRO A 39 10.39 19.13 14.91
N PRO A 40 11.70 18.89 14.80
CA PRO A 40 12.54 19.59 13.84
C PRO A 40 12.12 19.26 12.41
N GLY A 41 12.51 20.10 11.46
CA GLY A 41 12.21 19.91 10.06
C GLY A 41 12.75 21.03 9.17
N PRO A 42 12.54 20.95 7.84
CA PRO A 42 13.06 21.95 6.91
C PRO A 42 12.47 23.33 7.20
N PRO A 43 13.24 24.41 6.93
CA PRO A 43 12.80 25.79 7.11
C PRO A 43 11.49 26.06 6.36
N GLN A 44 10.55 26.73 7.01
CA GLN A 44 9.21 26.96 6.47
C GLN A 44 9.06 28.40 5.96
N MET A 45 8.56 28.57 4.76
CA MET A 45 8.10 29.88 4.29
C MET A 45 6.79 30.27 5.00
N PHE A 46 6.59 31.57 5.23
CA PHE A 46 5.48 32.09 6.01
C PHE A 46 4.08 31.58 5.55
N LEU A 47 3.75 31.73 4.27
CA LEU A 47 2.45 31.33 3.72
C LEU A 47 2.42 29.88 3.25
N THR A 48 3.38 29.48 2.45
CA THR A 48 3.37 28.19 1.73
C THR A 48 3.96 27.05 2.55
N GLY A 49 4.65 27.35 3.66
CA GLY A 49 5.38 26.32 4.41
C GLY A 49 6.50 25.72 3.58
N ASN A 50 6.49 24.41 3.46
CA ASN A 50 7.48 23.61 2.74
C ASN A 50 7.04 23.22 1.32
N LEU A 51 6.10 23.95 0.71
CA LEU A 51 5.61 23.63 -0.64
C LEU A 51 6.74 23.61 -1.68
N HIS A 52 7.72 24.51 -1.53
CA HIS A 52 8.88 24.61 -2.42
C HIS A 52 9.86 23.44 -2.30
N ASP A 53 9.94 22.81 -1.11
CA ASP A 53 10.78 21.61 -0.89
C ASP A 53 10.25 20.38 -1.60
N LEU A 54 8.96 20.39 -2.00
CA LEU A 54 8.31 19.33 -2.75
C LEU A 54 8.59 19.50 -4.25
N SER A 55 9.86 19.43 -4.63
CA SER A 55 10.33 19.43 -6.04
C SER A 55 9.72 18.27 -6.84
N THR A 56 9.95 18.24 -8.16
CA THR A 56 9.47 17.14 -9.00
C THR A 56 9.96 15.77 -8.50
N LYS A 57 11.24 15.65 -8.11
CA LYS A 57 11.80 14.42 -7.55
C LYS A 57 11.14 14.05 -6.21
N ALA A 58 10.94 15.04 -5.34
CA ALA A 58 10.22 14.84 -4.07
C ALA A 58 8.75 14.42 -4.26
N ARG A 59 8.15 14.64 -5.44
CA ARG A 59 6.79 14.20 -5.76
C ARG A 59 6.75 12.81 -6.37
N THR A 60 7.78 12.42 -7.10
CA THR A 60 7.86 11.09 -7.72
C THR A 60 8.26 10.01 -6.72
N GLU A 61 9.23 10.29 -5.86
CA GLU A 61 9.77 9.38 -4.86
C GLU A 61 9.87 10.05 -3.48
N PRO A 62 8.71 10.46 -2.90
CA PRO A 62 8.69 11.23 -1.66
C PRO A 62 9.36 10.51 -0.48
N TRP A 63 9.35 9.18 -0.46
CA TRP A 63 10.00 8.39 0.58
C TRP A 63 11.51 8.62 0.66
N LEU A 64 12.19 8.83 -0.48
CA LEU A 64 13.63 9.12 -0.51
C LEU A 64 13.93 10.51 0.04
N THR A 65 13.14 11.52 -0.36
CA THR A 65 13.26 12.88 0.19
C THR A 65 13.03 12.89 1.70
N PHE A 66 12.01 12.17 2.16
CA PHE A 66 11.68 12.06 3.58
C PHE A 66 12.75 11.29 4.37
N THR A 67 13.40 10.33 3.75
CA THR A 67 14.57 9.64 4.32
C THR A 67 15.77 10.57 4.44
N ALA A 68 16.01 11.42 3.43
CA ALA A 68 17.06 12.44 3.52
C ALA A 68 16.79 13.46 4.65
N TRP A 69 15.53 13.85 4.82
CA TRP A 69 15.13 14.71 5.96
C TRP A 69 15.34 14.03 7.31
N SER A 70 15.16 12.71 7.40
CA SER A 70 15.46 11.98 8.64
C SER A 70 16.91 12.08 9.05
N ARG A 71 17.83 12.00 8.09
CA ARG A 71 19.28 12.15 8.34
C ARG A 71 19.63 13.54 8.83
N ALA A 72 18.94 14.58 8.34
CA ALA A 72 19.20 15.98 8.70
C ALA A 72 18.51 16.41 10.01
N TYR A 73 17.32 15.92 10.28
CA TYR A 73 16.44 16.43 11.36
C TYR A 73 16.07 15.38 12.42
N GLY A 74 16.45 14.12 12.21
CA GLY A 74 16.16 13.03 13.16
C GLY A 74 14.93 12.19 12.80
N PRO A 75 14.54 11.25 13.68
CA PRO A 75 13.54 10.24 13.40
C PRO A 75 12.10 10.76 13.33
N VAL A 76 11.82 11.93 13.91
CA VAL A 76 10.52 12.61 13.87
C VAL A 76 10.70 13.96 13.21
N VAL A 77 10.09 14.15 12.04
CA VAL A 77 10.25 15.39 11.26
C VAL A 77 8.90 16.06 11.08
N TYR A 78 8.85 17.37 11.35
CA TYR A 78 7.66 18.19 11.12
C TYR A 78 7.83 19.07 9.91
N PHE A 79 6.82 19.09 9.06
CA PHE A 79 6.73 20.06 7.97
C PHE A 79 5.29 20.50 7.74
N ARG A 80 5.10 21.58 7.03
CA ARG A 80 3.80 22.15 6.72
C ARG A 80 3.69 22.49 5.24
N VAL A 81 2.60 22.15 4.63
CA VAL A 81 2.25 22.60 3.28
C VAL A 81 0.96 23.38 3.37
N LEU A 82 1.03 24.68 3.12
CA LEU A 82 -0.06 25.62 3.40
C LEU A 82 -0.54 25.46 4.86
N ASN A 83 -1.79 25.06 5.08
CA ASN A 83 -2.36 24.80 6.40
C ASN A 83 -2.22 23.34 6.87
N GLN A 84 -1.77 22.44 6.03
CA GLN A 84 -1.67 21.02 6.36
C GLN A 84 -0.39 20.72 7.13
N LYS A 85 -0.51 20.46 8.41
CA LYS A 85 0.56 20.05 9.32
C LYS A 85 0.85 18.57 9.09
N THR A 86 2.11 18.18 8.97
CA THR A 86 2.52 16.79 8.74
C THR A 86 3.68 16.42 9.65
N VAL A 87 3.59 15.27 10.26
CA VAL A 87 4.64 14.64 11.06
C VAL A 87 5.07 13.36 10.35
N LEU A 88 6.36 13.26 10.04
CA LEU A 88 6.97 12.06 9.46
C LEU A 88 7.61 11.23 10.56
N LEU A 89 7.38 9.93 10.49
CA LEU A 89 7.98 8.94 11.40
C LEU A 89 8.94 8.10 10.56
N ASN A 90 10.24 8.32 10.73
CA ASN A 90 11.28 7.66 9.95
C ASN A 90 12.00 6.53 10.72
N SER A 91 11.57 6.22 11.94
CA SER A 91 12.12 5.14 12.78
C SER A 91 11.05 4.12 13.12
N GLY A 92 11.41 2.84 13.12
CA GLY A 92 10.52 1.74 13.51
C GLY A 92 10.01 1.89 14.94
N LYS A 93 10.88 2.31 15.88
CA LYS A 93 10.52 2.55 17.28
C LYS A 93 9.42 3.64 17.37
N VAL A 94 9.66 4.80 16.76
CA VAL A 94 8.70 5.91 16.80
C VAL A 94 7.37 5.54 16.16
N ALA A 95 7.40 4.80 15.04
CA ALA A 95 6.18 4.35 14.36
C ALA A 95 5.36 3.41 15.26
N LEU A 96 5.99 2.46 15.95
CA LEU A 96 5.33 1.56 16.89
C LEU A 96 4.82 2.31 18.12
N ASP A 97 5.59 3.23 18.69
CA ASP A 97 5.17 4.01 19.87
C ASP A 97 3.91 4.84 19.56
N LEU A 98 3.87 5.53 18.42
CA LEU A 98 2.77 6.42 18.09
C LEU A 98 1.59 5.72 17.40
N LEU A 99 1.84 4.90 16.40
CA LEU A 99 0.77 4.34 15.58
C LEU A 99 0.22 3.01 16.11
N GLU A 100 0.97 2.31 16.96
CA GLU A 100 0.51 1.08 17.59
C GLU A 100 0.15 1.33 19.06
N SER A 101 1.11 1.67 19.91
CA SER A 101 0.86 1.84 21.36
C SER A 101 -0.10 2.99 21.65
N ARG A 102 -0.04 4.10 20.90
CA ARG A 102 -0.98 5.23 21.00
C ARG A 102 -2.06 5.21 19.91
N SER A 103 -2.38 4.05 19.35
CA SER A 103 -3.34 3.89 18.25
C SER A 103 -4.73 4.50 18.55
N ALA A 104 -5.11 4.62 19.83
CA ALA A 104 -6.37 5.26 20.22
C ALA A 104 -6.50 6.69 19.69
N ILE A 105 -5.40 7.43 19.56
CA ILE A 105 -5.39 8.83 19.12
C ILE A 105 -4.75 9.05 17.76
N TYR A 106 -4.03 8.05 17.23
CA TYR A 106 -3.33 8.14 15.96
C TYR A 106 -3.97 7.33 14.83
N SER A 107 -5.08 6.62 15.07
CA SER A 107 -5.69 5.74 14.06
C SER A 107 -6.67 6.43 13.13
N ASP A 108 -6.87 7.73 13.24
CA ASP A 108 -7.79 8.43 12.37
C ASP A 108 -7.19 8.66 10.97
N ARG A 109 -8.03 9.08 10.01
CA ARG A 109 -7.60 9.40 8.64
C ARG A 109 -7.78 10.88 8.36
N PRO A 110 -6.82 11.52 7.67
CA PRO A 110 -7.06 12.84 7.09
C PRO A 110 -8.24 12.77 6.12
N THR A 111 -9.06 13.81 6.08
CA THR A 111 -10.10 13.93 5.07
C THR A 111 -9.44 13.97 3.69
N PHE A 112 -9.90 13.13 2.79
CA PHE A 112 -9.48 13.08 1.40
C PHE A 112 -10.59 13.66 0.52
N TRP A 113 -10.54 14.97 0.27
CA TRP A 113 -11.61 15.72 -0.39
C TRP A 113 -11.92 15.23 -1.80
N MET A 114 -10.90 14.88 -2.59
CA MET A 114 -11.10 14.26 -3.90
C MET A 114 -11.87 12.96 -3.80
N GLY A 115 -11.55 12.15 -2.79
CA GLY A 115 -12.26 10.91 -2.51
C GLY A 115 -13.71 11.16 -2.11
N GLU A 116 -13.98 12.13 -1.24
CA GLU A 116 -15.35 12.48 -0.87
C GLU A 116 -16.19 12.95 -2.06
N LEU A 117 -15.63 13.80 -2.92
CA LEU A 117 -16.29 14.25 -4.16
C LEU A 117 -16.54 13.11 -5.15
N ALA A 118 -15.68 12.08 -5.16
CA ALA A 118 -15.86 10.88 -5.97
C ALA A 118 -16.75 9.81 -5.31
N GLY A 119 -17.51 10.16 -4.26
CA GLY A 119 -18.41 9.25 -3.56
C GLY A 119 -17.71 8.23 -2.66
N ARG A 120 -16.42 8.42 -2.33
CA ARG A 120 -15.57 7.46 -1.59
C ARG A 120 -15.49 7.71 -0.08
N LYS A 121 -16.42 8.48 0.48
CA LYS A 121 -16.43 8.82 1.93
C LYS A 121 -16.38 7.58 2.81
N TRP A 122 -17.07 6.51 2.45
CA TRP A 122 -17.18 5.28 3.22
C TRP A 122 -16.13 4.21 2.88
N SER A 123 -15.17 4.55 2.03
CA SER A 123 -14.06 3.63 1.74
C SER A 123 -13.36 3.19 3.03
N VAL A 124 -13.18 1.87 3.21
CA VAL A 124 -12.49 1.25 4.35
C VAL A 124 -11.10 1.87 4.61
N PHE A 125 -10.41 2.26 3.53
CA PHE A 125 -9.08 2.89 3.61
C PHE A 125 -9.11 4.32 4.13
N LEU A 126 -10.22 5.05 3.93
CA LEU A 126 -10.33 6.50 4.14
C LEU A 126 -11.25 6.87 5.29
N ILE A 127 -12.17 5.99 5.68
CA ILE A 127 -13.15 6.25 6.74
C ILE A 127 -12.47 6.71 8.03
N SER A 128 -13.02 7.75 8.67
CA SER A 128 -12.55 8.22 9.97
C SER A 128 -12.71 7.14 11.05
N SER A 129 -11.75 7.05 11.96
CA SER A 129 -11.84 6.15 13.12
C SER A 129 -12.90 6.59 14.13
N LEU A 130 -13.41 7.81 14.03
CA LEU A 130 -14.47 8.37 14.83
C LEU A 130 -15.87 7.93 14.37
N GLU A 131 -15.97 7.44 13.12
CA GLU A 131 -17.22 6.92 12.56
C GLU A 131 -17.56 5.54 13.14
N PRO A 132 -18.81 5.29 13.58
CA PRO A 132 -19.23 3.99 14.10
C PRO A 132 -18.97 2.84 13.13
N ARG A 133 -19.18 3.06 11.82
CA ARG A 133 -18.94 2.10 10.73
C ARG A 133 -17.48 1.61 10.67
N PHE A 134 -16.50 2.41 11.10
CA PHE A 134 -15.11 1.99 11.13
C PHE A 134 -14.90 0.70 11.95
N ARG A 135 -15.50 0.64 13.16
CA ARG A 135 -15.37 -0.54 14.02
C ARG A 135 -16.09 -1.75 13.42
N LEU A 136 -17.22 -1.53 12.77
CA LEU A 136 -17.96 -2.59 12.08
C LEU A 136 -17.13 -3.14 10.92
N PHE A 137 -16.61 -2.30 10.05
CA PHE A 137 -15.76 -2.72 8.93
C PHE A 137 -14.53 -3.50 9.39
N ARG A 138 -13.88 -3.05 10.49
CA ARG A 138 -12.74 -3.79 11.05
C ARG A 138 -13.13 -5.18 11.52
N ARG A 139 -14.27 -5.35 12.19
CA ARG A 139 -14.78 -6.65 12.64
C ARG A 139 -15.15 -7.56 11.47
N LEU A 140 -15.88 -7.04 10.48
CA LEU A 140 -16.24 -7.78 9.26
C LEU A 140 -15.00 -8.32 8.55
N LEU A 141 -14.02 -7.46 8.26
CA LEU A 141 -12.80 -7.84 7.58
C LEU A 141 -11.94 -8.79 8.40
N GLN A 142 -11.83 -8.58 9.71
CA GLN A 142 -11.06 -9.46 10.59
C GLN A 142 -11.69 -10.85 10.68
N ASN A 143 -13.02 -10.96 10.72
CA ASN A 143 -13.71 -12.24 10.68
C ASN A 143 -13.51 -12.96 9.34
N GLY A 144 -13.57 -12.24 8.23
CA GLY A 144 -13.41 -12.82 6.89
C GLY A 144 -11.99 -13.17 6.50
N LEU A 145 -10.97 -12.58 7.16
CA LEU A 145 -9.56 -12.69 6.77
C LEU A 145 -8.62 -13.17 7.87
N ASN A 146 -9.15 -13.61 9.03
CA ASN A 146 -8.30 -14.23 10.05
C ASN A 146 -7.69 -15.54 9.53
N PRO A 147 -6.64 -16.07 10.16
CA PRO A 147 -5.94 -17.28 9.70
C PRO A 147 -6.88 -18.49 9.48
N ARG A 148 -7.91 -18.65 10.31
CA ARG A 148 -8.89 -19.74 10.16
C ARG A 148 -9.78 -19.54 8.93
N ALA A 149 -10.36 -18.35 8.77
CA ALA A 149 -11.19 -18.01 7.61
C ALA A 149 -10.39 -18.05 6.29
N SER A 150 -9.14 -17.64 6.33
CA SER A 150 -8.26 -17.62 5.14
C SER A 150 -8.00 -19.02 4.58
N LYS A 151 -8.14 -20.09 5.37
CA LYS A 151 -8.00 -21.47 4.87
C LYS A 151 -9.04 -21.82 3.81
N SER A 152 -10.26 -21.28 3.90
CA SER A 152 -11.30 -21.54 2.89
C SER A 152 -11.02 -20.91 1.53
N TYR A 153 -10.08 -19.95 1.44
CA TYR A 153 -9.67 -19.33 0.17
C TYR A 153 -8.50 -20.06 -0.52
N ARG A 154 -7.89 -21.07 0.13
CA ARG A 154 -6.76 -21.83 -0.43
C ARG A 154 -7.05 -22.46 -1.79
N PRO A 155 -8.24 -23.09 -2.05
CA PRO A 155 -8.55 -23.64 -3.38
C PRO A 155 -8.51 -22.57 -4.47
N ILE A 156 -9.06 -21.37 -4.21
CA ILE A 156 -9.05 -20.26 -5.17
C ILE A 156 -7.61 -19.77 -5.40
N GLN A 157 -6.82 -19.62 -4.34
CA GLN A 157 -5.41 -19.23 -4.45
C GLN A 157 -4.60 -20.23 -5.28
N THR A 158 -4.84 -21.54 -5.09
CA THR A 158 -4.18 -22.61 -5.86
C THR A 158 -4.59 -22.55 -7.32
N GLN A 159 -5.88 -22.39 -7.62
CA GLN A 159 -6.37 -22.27 -8.99
C GLN A 159 -5.77 -21.04 -9.69
N GLU A 160 -5.73 -19.89 -9.03
CA GLU A 160 -5.14 -18.65 -9.58
C GLU A 160 -3.63 -18.78 -9.80
N ALA A 161 -2.93 -19.49 -8.90
CA ALA A 161 -1.51 -19.78 -9.10
C ALA A 161 -1.28 -20.67 -10.33
N GLN A 162 -2.10 -21.72 -10.54
CA GLN A 162 -2.03 -22.56 -11.74
C GLN A 162 -2.26 -21.76 -13.03
N ILE A 163 -3.27 -20.89 -13.05
CA ILE A 163 -3.55 -20.02 -14.20
C ILE A 163 -2.36 -19.09 -14.49
N LEU A 164 -1.74 -18.53 -13.44
CA LEU A 164 -0.53 -17.72 -13.57
C LEU A 164 0.61 -18.54 -14.22
N LEU A 165 0.87 -19.75 -13.72
CA LEU A 165 1.94 -20.62 -14.23
C LEU A 165 1.70 -21.00 -15.70
N GLN A 166 0.47 -21.37 -16.07
CA GLN A 166 0.08 -21.65 -17.47
C GLN A 166 0.28 -20.41 -18.35
N GLY A 167 -0.08 -19.22 -17.86
CA GLY A 167 0.18 -17.96 -18.56
C GLY A 167 1.67 -17.73 -18.80
N LEU A 168 2.51 -17.97 -17.78
CA LEU A 168 3.96 -17.84 -17.89
C LEU A 168 4.58 -18.87 -18.85
N ALA A 169 4.07 -20.10 -18.87
CA ALA A 169 4.52 -21.15 -19.81
C ALA A 169 4.19 -20.79 -21.26
N ASN A 170 2.97 -20.29 -21.52
CA ASN A 170 2.50 -20.00 -22.87
C ASN A 170 3.05 -18.69 -23.45
N SER A 171 3.22 -17.66 -22.63
CA SER A 171 3.70 -16.35 -23.09
C SER A 171 4.53 -15.62 -22.03
N PRO A 172 5.75 -16.07 -21.74
CA PRO A 172 6.60 -15.58 -20.65
C PRO A 172 6.94 -14.08 -20.77
N ARG A 173 7.04 -13.54 -21.98
CA ARG A 173 7.29 -12.10 -22.21
C ARG A 173 6.16 -11.21 -21.67
N ASN A 174 4.95 -11.74 -21.52
CA ASN A 174 3.79 -11.04 -21.01
C ASN A 174 3.58 -11.25 -19.50
N PHE A 175 4.62 -11.66 -18.76
CA PHE A 175 4.53 -11.99 -17.33
C PHE A 175 3.84 -10.90 -16.51
N ALA A 176 4.10 -9.64 -16.82
CA ALA A 176 3.50 -8.52 -16.11
C ALA A 176 1.97 -8.45 -16.27
N SER A 177 1.41 -8.90 -17.38
CA SER A 177 -0.03 -8.97 -17.61
C SER A 177 -0.63 -10.23 -16.97
N HIS A 178 0.09 -11.36 -16.96
CA HIS A 178 -0.36 -12.57 -16.25
C HIS A 178 -0.46 -12.35 -14.73
N ILE A 179 0.49 -11.63 -14.14
CA ILE A 179 0.42 -11.24 -12.73
C ILE A 179 -0.73 -10.23 -12.49
N ARG A 180 -1.03 -9.35 -13.48
CA ARG A 180 -2.03 -8.28 -13.33
C ARG A 180 -3.36 -8.68 -13.94
N ARG A 181 -4.32 -9.10 -13.13
CA ARG A 181 -5.70 -9.38 -13.59
C ARG A 181 -6.70 -8.26 -13.28
N VAL A 182 -6.34 -7.29 -12.44
CA VAL A 182 -7.22 -6.20 -11.97
C VAL A 182 -6.77 -4.82 -12.48
N PRO A 183 -7.66 -3.98 -13.04
CA PRO A 183 -7.33 -2.63 -13.51
C PRO A 183 -6.96 -1.67 -12.39
N GLN A 184 -5.90 -0.87 -12.60
CA GLN A 184 -5.43 0.17 -11.64
C GLN A 184 -6.26 1.45 -11.69
N LEU A 185 -7.55 1.40 -11.39
CA LEU A 185 -8.40 2.59 -11.46
C LEU A 185 -8.24 3.50 -10.23
N ALA A 186 -8.06 2.91 -9.04
CA ALA A 186 -7.95 3.64 -7.78
C ALA A 186 -6.70 4.55 -7.69
N SER A 187 -5.62 4.21 -8.38
CA SER A 187 -4.40 5.01 -8.41
C SER A 187 -4.57 6.35 -9.12
N ARG A 188 -5.51 6.46 -10.06
CA ARG A 188 -5.76 7.69 -10.85
C ARG A 188 -6.33 8.83 -10.00
N LEU A 189 -7.13 8.54 -8.97
CA LEU A 189 -7.65 9.59 -8.07
C LEU A 189 -6.57 10.23 -7.21
N ARG A 190 -5.54 9.47 -6.86
CA ARG A 190 -4.46 9.97 -6.01
C ARG A 190 -3.38 10.70 -6.76
N GLY A 191 -3.36 10.65 -8.09
CA GLY A 191 -2.45 11.37 -8.98
C GLY A 191 -1.05 11.68 -8.42
N THR A 192 -0.11 11.98 -9.28
CA THR A 192 1.24 12.43 -8.89
C THR A 192 1.27 13.86 -8.34
N ARG A 193 0.16 14.60 -8.48
CA ARG A 193 0.02 15.97 -8.00
C ARG A 193 -1.15 16.04 -7.03
N PRO A 194 -0.93 16.53 -5.80
CA PRO A 194 -2.05 16.79 -4.91
C PRO A 194 -2.94 17.88 -5.53
N TYR A 195 -4.24 17.66 -5.48
CA TYR A 195 -5.20 18.65 -5.93
C TYR A 195 -5.31 19.78 -4.90
N TRP A 196 -5.49 21.01 -5.37
CA TRP A 196 -5.60 22.19 -4.49
C TRP A 196 -6.71 22.06 -3.45
N ILE A 197 -7.76 21.31 -3.73
CA ILE A 197 -8.87 21.06 -2.80
C ILE A 197 -8.41 20.35 -1.52
N GLU A 198 -7.34 19.56 -1.56
CA GLU A 198 -6.80 18.88 -0.37
C GLU A 198 -6.21 19.90 0.63
N PHE A 199 -5.78 21.05 0.16
CA PHE A 199 -5.23 22.15 0.97
C PHE A 199 -6.24 23.26 1.23
N LEU A 200 -7.20 23.46 0.33
CA LEU A 200 -8.20 24.50 0.32
C LEU A 200 -9.60 23.89 0.19
N PRO A 201 -10.18 23.33 1.28
CA PRO A 201 -11.46 22.63 1.21
C PRO A 201 -12.63 23.49 0.72
N ILE A 202 -12.49 24.82 0.80
CA ILE A 202 -13.51 25.76 0.26
C ILE A 202 -13.73 25.56 -1.24
N LEU A 203 -12.74 25.07 -1.98
CA LEU A 203 -12.85 24.79 -3.40
C LEU A 203 -13.92 23.73 -3.73
N ARG A 204 -14.36 22.94 -2.75
CA ARG A 204 -15.49 21.99 -2.93
C ARG A 204 -16.81 22.66 -3.34
N PHE A 205 -16.96 23.93 -3.02
CA PHE A 205 -18.16 24.71 -3.37
C PHE A 205 -18.10 25.37 -4.73
N VAL A 206 -16.91 25.43 -5.36
CA VAL A 206 -16.74 26.00 -6.71
C VAL A 206 -17.51 25.15 -7.71
N PRO A 207 -18.37 25.73 -8.59
CA PRO A 207 -19.10 24.97 -9.62
C PRO A 207 -18.15 24.26 -10.61
N ALA A 208 -18.58 23.12 -11.17
CA ALA A 208 -17.73 22.32 -12.08
C ALA A 208 -17.38 23.05 -13.39
N TRP A 209 -18.21 24.00 -13.81
CA TRP A 209 -17.99 24.84 -15.02
C TRP A 209 -16.96 25.95 -14.79
N PHE A 210 -16.64 26.27 -13.54
CA PHE A 210 -15.73 27.37 -13.22
C PHE A 210 -14.30 27.08 -13.73
N PRO A 211 -13.58 28.10 -14.28
CA PRO A 211 -12.15 27.95 -14.63
C PRO A 211 -11.34 27.49 -13.42
N GLY A 212 -10.50 26.45 -13.59
CA GLY A 212 -9.74 25.83 -12.49
C GLY A 212 -10.45 24.69 -11.76
N ALA A 213 -11.75 24.45 -11.96
CA ALA A 213 -12.50 23.33 -11.38
C ALA A 213 -12.30 21.97 -12.09
N GLY A 214 -11.19 21.79 -12.81
CA GLY A 214 -10.84 20.53 -13.49
C GLY A 214 -10.86 19.31 -12.55
N PHE A 215 -10.50 19.48 -11.28
CA PHE A 215 -10.57 18.44 -10.28
C PHE A 215 -12.00 17.87 -10.11
N LYS A 216 -13.05 18.71 -10.17
CA LYS A 216 -14.45 18.24 -10.10
C LYS A 216 -14.85 17.43 -11.33
N ARG A 217 -14.48 17.89 -12.53
CA ARG A 217 -14.73 17.14 -13.77
C ARG A 217 -14.06 15.77 -13.71
N THR A 218 -12.79 15.73 -13.24
CA THR A 218 -12.08 14.47 -13.00
C THR A 218 -12.83 13.56 -12.02
N THR A 219 -13.35 14.09 -10.90
CA THR A 219 -14.08 13.26 -9.93
C THR A 219 -15.41 12.76 -10.49
N PHE A 220 -16.13 13.56 -11.27
CA PHE A 220 -17.38 13.13 -11.94
C PHE A 220 -17.15 12.07 -13.02
N GLU A 221 -16.01 12.11 -13.69
CA GLU A 221 -15.63 11.08 -14.67
C GLU A 221 -15.19 9.77 -13.99
N ILE A 222 -14.36 9.87 -12.95
CA ILE A 222 -13.74 8.70 -12.32
C ILE A 222 -14.64 8.09 -11.24
N GLY A 223 -15.45 8.88 -10.55
CA GLY A 223 -16.33 8.44 -9.45
C GLY A 223 -17.18 7.23 -9.82
N PRO A 224 -18.00 7.28 -10.89
CA PRO A 224 -18.83 6.14 -11.31
C PRO A 224 -18.02 4.88 -11.63
N LYS A 225 -16.86 5.04 -12.29
CA LYS A 225 -15.96 3.91 -12.58
C LYS A 225 -15.38 3.27 -11.32
N LEU A 226 -15.14 4.07 -10.30
CA LEU A 226 -14.66 3.56 -9.00
C LEU A 226 -15.79 2.88 -8.22
N SER A 227 -17.02 3.39 -8.28
CA SER A 227 -18.16 2.76 -7.63
C SER A 227 -18.37 1.32 -8.12
N GLN A 228 -18.08 1.06 -9.39
CA GLN A 228 -18.12 -0.30 -9.94
C GLN A 228 -17.22 -1.29 -9.18
N THR A 229 -16.13 -0.82 -8.57
CA THR A 229 -15.26 -1.70 -7.76
C THR A 229 -15.93 -2.20 -6.47
N GLU A 230 -16.93 -1.50 -5.96
CA GLU A 230 -17.73 -1.91 -4.82
C GLU A 230 -19.05 -2.56 -5.23
N ASP A 231 -19.63 -2.15 -6.36
CA ASP A 231 -20.95 -2.60 -6.79
C ASP A 231 -20.87 -3.97 -7.46
N ILE A 232 -19.94 -4.17 -8.40
CA ILE A 232 -19.81 -5.41 -9.19
C ILE A 232 -19.58 -6.67 -8.35
N PRO A 233 -18.63 -6.72 -7.36
CA PRO A 233 -18.37 -7.97 -6.65
C PRO A 233 -19.59 -8.52 -5.86
N PRO A 234 -20.35 -7.70 -5.10
CA PRO A 234 -21.54 -8.21 -4.42
C PRO A 234 -22.69 -8.51 -5.38
N GLU A 235 -22.90 -7.75 -6.45
CA GLU A 235 -23.89 -8.04 -7.48
C GLU A 235 -23.61 -9.39 -8.15
N TRP A 236 -22.39 -9.61 -8.59
CA TRP A 236 -21.97 -10.89 -9.15
C TRP A 236 -22.15 -12.05 -8.16
N ALA A 237 -21.80 -11.85 -6.89
CA ALA A 237 -22.00 -12.88 -5.87
C ALA A 237 -23.47 -13.21 -5.65
N GLN A 238 -24.38 -12.22 -5.68
CA GLN A 238 -25.83 -12.43 -5.60
C GLN A 238 -26.37 -13.24 -6.79
N GLU A 239 -25.92 -12.93 -8.01
CA GLU A 239 -26.26 -13.69 -9.21
C GLU A 239 -25.81 -15.15 -9.12
N GLN A 240 -24.56 -15.40 -8.67
CA GLN A 240 -24.06 -16.75 -8.50
C GLN A 240 -24.81 -17.53 -7.40
N ILE A 241 -25.19 -16.87 -6.30
CA ILE A 241 -26.02 -17.47 -5.25
C ILE A 241 -27.41 -17.84 -5.81
N ALA A 242 -28.02 -16.96 -6.57
CA ALA A 242 -29.34 -17.21 -7.15
C ALA A 242 -29.37 -18.39 -8.14
N THR A 243 -28.24 -18.64 -8.84
CA THR A 243 -28.08 -19.80 -9.75
C THR A 243 -27.61 -21.08 -9.07
N GLY A 244 -27.31 -21.05 -7.78
CA GLY A 244 -26.78 -22.20 -7.03
C GLY A 244 -25.32 -22.54 -7.31
N ASN A 245 -24.63 -21.78 -8.15
CA ASN A 245 -23.23 -22.03 -8.60
C ASN A 245 -22.20 -21.09 -7.93
N PHE A 246 -22.42 -20.69 -6.68
CA PHE A 246 -21.55 -19.77 -6.01
C PHE A 246 -20.31 -20.44 -5.40
N ILE A 247 -19.20 -19.71 -5.44
CA ILE A 247 -17.98 -20.06 -4.71
C ILE A 247 -18.03 -19.41 -3.34
N GLU A 248 -17.65 -20.16 -2.30
CA GLU A 248 -17.58 -19.63 -0.95
C GLU A 248 -16.53 -18.51 -0.86
N SER A 249 -17.00 -17.31 -0.58
CA SER A 249 -16.19 -16.08 -0.51
C SER A 249 -16.60 -15.25 0.70
N PHE A 250 -15.84 -14.20 1.01
CA PHE A 250 -16.26 -13.20 2.00
C PHE A 250 -17.67 -12.69 1.71
N THR A 251 -17.94 -12.32 0.47
CA THR A 251 -19.23 -11.74 0.07
C THR A 251 -20.36 -12.74 0.17
N SER A 252 -20.21 -13.96 -0.40
CA SER A 252 -21.26 -14.97 -0.37
C SER A 252 -21.58 -15.42 1.05
N LYS A 253 -20.58 -15.60 1.93
CA LYS A 253 -20.80 -15.93 3.35
C LYS A 253 -21.67 -14.89 4.07
N HIS A 254 -21.38 -13.61 3.85
CA HIS A 254 -22.12 -12.55 4.53
C HIS A 254 -23.53 -12.36 3.94
N LEU A 255 -23.69 -12.52 2.63
CA LEU A 255 -25.02 -12.44 1.98
C LEU A 255 -25.93 -13.62 2.37
N LEU A 256 -25.36 -14.79 2.57
CA LEU A 256 -26.11 -15.99 3.01
C LEU A 256 -26.31 -16.09 4.53
N GLY A 257 -25.83 -15.12 5.29
CA GLY A 257 -25.93 -15.15 6.74
C GLY A 257 -25.06 -16.20 7.43
N LEU A 258 -24.04 -16.74 6.74
CA LEU A 258 -23.13 -17.77 7.23
C LEU A 258 -21.97 -17.23 8.09
N GLY A 259 -21.95 -15.94 8.36
CA GLY A 259 -20.94 -15.27 9.21
C GLY A 259 -21.32 -15.29 10.69
N ASP A 260 -20.56 -14.53 11.50
CA ASP A 260 -20.88 -14.28 12.90
C ASP A 260 -22.22 -13.53 13.02
N VAL A 261 -23.23 -14.19 13.57
CA VAL A 261 -24.62 -13.67 13.71
C VAL A 261 -24.67 -12.32 14.40
N LYS A 262 -23.81 -12.07 15.41
CA LYS A 262 -23.76 -10.79 16.12
C LYS A 262 -23.26 -9.64 15.24
N ILE A 263 -22.35 -9.95 14.33
CA ILE A 263 -21.80 -8.95 13.40
C ILE A 263 -22.76 -8.72 12.24
N LEU A 264 -23.36 -9.81 11.72
CA LEU A 264 -24.34 -9.75 10.64
C LEU A 264 -25.57 -8.93 11.03
N ASN A 265 -26.12 -9.12 12.24
CA ASN A 265 -27.24 -8.33 12.74
C ASN A 265 -26.94 -6.83 12.88
N GLN A 266 -25.69 -6.43 12.89
CA GLN A 266 -25.24 -5.04 12.97
C GLN A 266 -24.81 -4.47 11.61
N SER A 267 -24.74 -5.27 10.55
CA SER A 267 -24.28 -4.89 9.22
C SER A 267 -25.42 -4.75 8.24
N SER A 268 -25.36 -3.74 7.41
CA SER A 268 -26.23 -3.55 6.25
C SER A 268 -25.59 -4.14 4.99
N PRO A 269 -26.36 -4.42 3.92
CA PRO A 269 -25.80 -4.78 2.61
C PRO A 269 -24.77 -3.76 2.09
N ASP A 270 -24.97 -2.47 2.39
CA ASP A 270 -24.00 -1.41 2.05
C ASP A 270 -22.67 -1.56 2.81
N ASP A 271 -22.67 -2.03 4.06
CA ASP A 271 -21.44 -2.29 4.80
C ASP A 271 -20.65 -3.47 4.20
N ILE A 272 -21.35 -4.52 3.78
CA ILE A 272 -20.74 -5.68 3.09
C ILE A 272 -20.15 -5.24 1.77
N LYS A 273 -20.86 -4.43 0.99
CA LYS A 273 -20.42 -3.86 -0.28
C LYS A 273 -19.08 -3.11 -0.13
N TRP A 274 -18.98 -2.19 0.83
CA TRP A 274 -17.75 -1.43 1.07
C TRP A 274 -16.58 -2.32 1.52
N CYS A 275 -16.86 -3.35 2.30
CA CYS A 275 -15.83 -4.32 2.70
C CYS A 275 -15.39 -5.19 1.51
N ALA A 276 -16.31 -5.71 0.70
CA ALA A 276 -16.03 -6.50 -0.50
C ALA A 276 -15.19 -5.72 -1.52
N GLY A 277 -15.58 -4.47 -1.81
CA GLY A 277 -14.82 -3.59 -2.68
C GLY A 277 -13.42 -3.27 -2.14
N ALA A 278 -13.28 -3.14 -0.82
CA ALA A 278 -11.97 -2.95 -0.21
C ALA A 278 -11.06 -4.18 -0.36
N LEU A 279 -11.61 -5.40 -0.26
CA LEU A 279 -10.87 -6.64 -0.50
C LEU A 279 -10.40 -6.72 -1.96
N TYR A 280 -11.28 -6.40 -2.91
CA TYR A 280 -10.96 -6.39 -4.33
C TYR A 280 -9.83 -5.40 -4.66
N VAL A 281 -9.95 -4.14 -4.21
CA VAL A 281 -8.95 -3.10 -4.46
C VAL A 281 -7.64 -3.39 -3.71
N GLY A 282 -7.72 -3.81 -2.45
CA GLY A 282 -6.55 -4.08 -1.61
C GLY A 282 -5.76 -5.31 -2.05
N GLY A 283 -6.45 -6.39 -2.43
CA GLY A 283 -5.83 -7.65 -2.83
C GLY A 283 -5.27 -7.63 -4.25
N GLY A 284 -5.98 -6.99 -5.18
CA GLY A 284 -5.66 -7.06 -6.60
C GLY A 284 -4.42 -6.26 -7.03
N ASP A 285 -4.09 -5.16 -6.36
CA ASP A 285 -2.99 -4.28 -6.77
C ASP A 285 -1.70 -4.51 -5.97
N THR A 286 -1.80 -4.76 -4.67
CA THR A 286 -0.64 -4.88 -3.78
C THR A 286 0.15 -6.16 -4.02
N THR A 287 -0.52 -7.30 -4.17
CA THR A 287 0.11 -8.59 -4.47
C THR A 287 0.82 -8.57 -5.83
N VAL A 288 0.22 -7.91 -6.83
CA VAL A 288 0.85 -7.69 -8.15
C VAL A 288 2.16 -6.92 -8.02
N SER A 289 2.20 -5.87 -7.20
CA SER A 289 3.44 -5.11 -6.97
C SER A 289 4.52 -5.97 -6.34
N ALA A 290 4.18 -6.76 -5.33
CA ALA A 290 5.13 -7.65 -4.64
C ALA A 290 5.68 -8.74 -5.58
N LEU A 291 4.81 -9.41 -6.37
CA LEU A 291 5.24 -10.44 -7.31
C LEU A 291 6.13 -9.89 -8.43
N LYS A 292 5.85 -8.69 -8.94
CA LYS A 292 6.76 -8.05 -9.91
C LYS A 292 8.12 -7.74 -9.30
N SER A 293 8.16 -7.29 -8.05
CA SER A 293 9.42 -7.05 -7.34
C SER A 293 10.18 -8.36 -7.14
N PHE A 294 9.48 -9.43 -6.78
CA PHE A 294 10.07 -10.76 -6.67
C PHE A 294 10.69 -11.23 -8.00
N VAL A 295 9.98 -11.13 -9.12
CA VAL A 295 10.52 -11.52 -10.45
C VAL A 295 11.80 -10.76 -10.79
N LEU A 296 11.84 -9.45 -10.52
CA LEU A 296 13.05 -8.66 -10.71
C LEU A 296 14.19 -9.15 -9.81
N LEU A 297 13.90 -9.34 -8.51
CA LEU A 297 14.90 -9.69 -7.52
C LEU A 297 15.54 -11.05 -7.79
N VAL A 298 14.75 -12.06 -8.18
CA VAL A 298 15.32 -13.38 -8.51
C VAL A 298 16.07 -13.39 -9.85
N ALA A 299 15.69 -12.50 -10.80
CA ALA A 299 16.48 -12.32 -12.03
C ALA A 299 17.87 -11.71 -11.75
N LEU A 300 17.96 -10.84 -10.72
CA LEU A 300 19.21 -10.20 -10.29
C LEU A 300 20.06 -11.08 -9.36
N HIS A 301 19.46 -12.09 -8.71
CA HIS A 301 20.11 -12.93 -7.69
C HIS A 301 19.94 -14.42 -8.01
N PRO A 302 20.67 -14.93 -9.03
CA PRO A 302 20.54 -16.33 -9.47
C PRO A 302 20.98 -17.35 -8.44
N ASP A 303 21.86 -16.99 -7.51
CA ASP A 303 22.29 -17.79 -6.36
C ASP A 303 21.14 -18.04 -5.36
N ILE A 304 20.38 -16.99 -5.04
CA ILE A 304 19.19 -17.09 -4.19
C ILE A 304 18.12 -17.94 -4.85
N GLN A 305 17.91 -17.74 -6.17
CA GLN A 305 16.98 -18.54 -6.96
C GLN A 305 17.37 -20.01 -6.93
N LYS A 306 18.64 -20.34 -7.18
CA LYS A 306 19.16 -21.71 -7.19
C LYS A 306 18.90 -22.39 -5.83
N ARG A 307 19.30 -21.76 -4.72
CA ARG A 307 19.05 -22.28 -3.38
C ARG A 307 17.58 -22.55 -3.13
N ALA A 308 16.71 -21.60 -3.48
CA ALA A 308 15.27 -21.75 -3.32
C ALA A 308 14.70 -22.94 -4.12
N GLN A 309 15.23 -23.17 -5.31
CA GLN A 309 14.85 -24.29 -6.16
C GLN A 309 15.32 -25.62 -5.57
N GLU A 310 16.54 -25.69 -5.04
CA GLU A 310 17.07 -26.88 -4.35
C GLU A 310 16.22 -27.23 -3.12
N ASP A 311 15.83 -26.23 -2.31
CA ASP A 311 14.95 -26.43 -1.15
C ASP A 311 13.57 -26.99 -1.59
N ILE A 312 12.98 -26.44 -2.65
CA ILE A 312 11.69 -26.89 -3.19
C ILE A 312 11.80 -28.33 -3.70
N ASP A 313 12.83 -28.65 -4.48
CA ASP A 313 13.02 -30.00 -5.05
C ASP A 313 13.20 -31.06 -3.96
N SER A 314 13.81 -30.70 -2.83
CA SER A 314 13.98 -31.61 -1.68
C SER A 314 12.67 -31.94 -0.98
N ILE A 315 11.70 -30.99 -0.96
CA ILE A 315 10.44 -31.14 -0.24
C ILE A 315 9.30 -31.60 -1.15
N THR A 316 9.29 -31.13 -2.42
CA THR A 316 8.19 -31.38 -3.38
C THR A 316 8.72 -31.85 -4.74
N PRO A 317 9.49 -32.95 -4.84
CA PRO A 317 10.22 -33.34 -6.04
C PRO A 317 9.34 -33.59 -7.27
N ASN A 318 8.09 -34.07 -7.06
CA ASN A 318 7.21 -34.52 -8.15
C ASN A 318 5.84 -33.81 -8.14
N ARG A 319 5.72 -32.68 -7.46
CA ARG A 319 4.48 -31.89 -7.41
C ARG A 319 4.75 -30.42 -7.21
N LEU A 320 3.77 -29.60 -7.51
CA LEU A 320 3.82 -28.18 -7.13
C LEU A 320 3.73 -28.01 -5.60
N PRO A 321 4.43 -26.98 -5.06
CA PRO A 321 4.24 -26.57 -3.66
C PRO A 321 2.79 -26.18 -3.37
N THR A 322 2.35 -26.44 -2.15
CA THR A 322 1.03 -26.10 -1.64
C THR A 322 1.11 -25.25 -0.38
N HIS A 323 -0.03 -24.80 0.15
CA HIS A 323 -0.08 -24.09 1.42
C HIS A 323 0.38 -24.95 2.63
N ASP A 324 0.34 -26.26 2.51
CA ASP A 324 0.75 -27.17 3.60
C ASP A 324 2.27 -27.31 3.68
N ASP A 325 2.99 -26.92 2.63
CA ASP A 325 4.46 -26.89 2.61
C ASP A 325 5.04 -25.59 3.23
N PHE A 326 4.16 -24.69 3.71
CA PHE A 326 4.57 -23.37 4.23
C PHE A 326 5.62 -23.46 5.33
N ASP A 327 5.47 -24.38 6.29
CA ASP A 327 6.40 -24.54 7.39
C ASP A 327 7.68 -25.32 7.00
N SER A 328 7.59 -26.14 5.95
CA SER A 328 8.70 -26.95 5.43
C SER A 328 9.61 -26.19 4.44
N LEU A 329 9.21 -25.01 3.99
CA LEU A 329 9.97 -24.16 3.05
C LEU A 329 10.35 -22.80 3.69
N PRO A 330 11.17 -22.78 4.76
CA PRO A 330 11.51 -21.54 5.48
C PRO A 330 12.27 -20.54 4.62
N PHE A 331 13.06 -20.96 3.64
CA PHE A 331 13.78 -20.04 2.76
C PHE A 331 12.84 -19.30 1.81
N ILE A 332 11.78 -19.95 1.32
CA ILE A 332 10.74 -19.27 0.51
C ILE A 332 10.01 -18.23 1.37
N ARG A 333 9.68 -18.53 2.61
CA ARG A 333 9.11 -17.57 3.56
C ARG A 333 10.04 -16.38 3.78
N ALA A 334 11.34 -16.63 3.88
CA ALA A 334 12.37 -15.60 3.99
C ALA A 334 12.45 -14.74 2.72
N ILE A 335 12.32 -15.31 1.52
CA ILE A 335 12.22 -14.56 0.26
C ILE A 335 10.99 -13.66 0.26
N VAL A 336 9.82 -14.12 0.71
CA VAL A 336 8.61 -13.29 0.83
C VAL A 336 8.87 -12.08 1.72
N LYS A 337 9.44 -12.29 2.89
CA LYS A 337 9.77 -11.21 3.85
C LYS A 337 10.76 -10.22 3.28
N GLU A 338 11.85 -10.71 2.68
CA GLU A 338 12.88 -9.85 2.13
C GLU A 338 12.40 -9.08 0.90
N THR A 339 11.55 -9.68 0.07
CA THR A 339 10.90 -8.97 -1.05
C THR A 339 10.09 -7.77 -0.56
N LEU A 340 9.30 -7.94 0.51
CA LEU A 340 8.50 -6.86 1.07
C LEU A 340 9.31 -5.84 1.86
N ARG A 341 10.44 -6.24 2.47
CA ARG A 341 11.40 -5.34 3.12
C ARG A 341 12.11 -4.47 2.09
N TRP A 342 12.70 -5.10 1.07
CA TRP A 342 13.50 -4.42 0.04
C TRP A 342 12.61 -3.56 -0.87
N ALA A 343 11.41 -4.04 -1.18
CA ALA A 343 10.45 -3.36 -2.04
C ALA A 343 9.09 -3.16 -1.36
N PRO A 344 9.00 -2.36 -0.26
CA PRO A 344 7.73 -2.15 0.40
C PRO A 344 6.72 -1.55 -0.58
N VAL A 345 5.59 -2.26 -0.75
CA VAL A 345 4.54 -1.93 -1.73
C VAL A 345 3.95 -0.54 -1.51
N ALA A 346 3.79 -0.15 -0.25
CA ALA A 346 3.32 1.17 0.15
C ALA A 346 4.39 1.89 0.99
N PRO A 347 5.40 2.52 0.37
CA PRO A 347 6.59 3.03 1.07
C PRO A 347 6.31 4.11 2.11
N LEU A 348 5.16 4.78 2.05
CA LEU A 348 4.70 5.78 3.03
C LEU A 348 3.41 5.34 3.75
N GLY A 349 2.95 4.11 3.52
CA GLY A 349 1.68 3.65 4.03
C GLY A 349 0.50 4.52 3.62
N ILE A 350 -0.61 4.40 4.34
CA ILE A 350 -1.76 5.31 4.20
C ILE A 350 -1.68 6.29 5.37
N PRO A 351 -1.65 7.61 5.13
CA PRO A 351 -1.49 8.60 6.18
C PRO A 351 -2.51 8.49 7.30
N HIS A 352 -2.08 8.70 8.54
CA HIS A 352 -2.90 8.80 9.73
C HIS A 352 -3.19 10.26 10.06
N ARG A 353 -4.12 10.51 10.99
CA ARG A 353 -4.41 11.81 11.59
C ARG A 353 -4.49 11.67 13.11
N VAL A 354 -3.85 12.57 13.83
CA VAL A 354 -3.96 12.62 15.28
C VAL A 354 -5.24 13.39 15.68
N ILE A 355 -6.04 12.81 16.59
CA ILE A 355 -7.36 13.38 16.95
C ILE A 355 -7.33 14.35 18.15
N ARG A 356 -6.25 14.40 18.90
CA ARG A 356 -6.01 15.34 20.00
C ARG A 356 -4.55 15.73 20.06
N ASP A 357 -4.23 16.84 20.73
CA ASP A 357 -2.86 17.21 21.01
C ASP A 357 -2.15 16.11 21.80
N ASP A 358 -0.90 15.82 21.44
CA ASP A 358 -0.06 14.84 22.11
C ASP A 358 1.36 15.36 22.29
N ILE A 359 2.06 14.78 23.28
CA ILE A 359 3.48 15.03 23.52
C ILE A 359 4.20 13.70 23.39
N TYR A 360 5.16 13.65 22.50
CA TYR A 360 6.03 12.49 22.32
C TYR A 360 7.48 12.91 22.56
N GLU A 361 8.10 12.31 23.58
CA GLU A 361 9.38 12.77 24.12
C GLU A 361 9.27 14.27 24.47
N ASN A 362 10.05 15.14 23.82
CA ASN A 362 10.01 16.59 24.04
C ASN A 362 9.29 17.35 22.92
N TYR A 363 8.58 16.64 22.04
CA TYR A 363 7.93 17.25 20.88
C TYR A 363 6.41 17.34 21.08
N PHE A 364 5.87 18.49 20.74
CA PHE A 364 4.43 18.72 20.67
C PHE A 364 3.90 18.31 19.29
N ILE A 365 2.94 17.41 19.26
CA ILE A 365 2.23 16.96 18.06
C ILE A 365 0.83 17.54 18.07
N PRO A 366 0.52 18.54 17.23
CA PRO A 366 -0.78 19.21 17.24
C PRO A 366 -1.90 18.31 16.77
N LYS A 367 -3.08 18.43 17.41
CA LYS A 367 -4.33 17.86 16.91
C LYS A 367 -4.54 18.17 15.43
N GLY A 368 -5.04 17.21 14.66
CA GLY A 368 -5.31 17.33 13.25
C GLY A 368 -4.07 17.17 12.35
N SER A 369 -2.89 17.03 12.92
CA SER A 369 -1.68 16.74 12.13
C SER A 369 -1.84 15.43 11.38
N ARG A 370 -1.45 15.46 10.12
CA ARG A 370 -1.24 14.27 9.29
C ARG A 370 0.02 13.57 9.80
N VAL A 371 -0.04 12.26 9.96
CA VAL A 371 1.09 11.45 10.44
C VAL A 371 1.39 10.38 9.39
N ILE A 372 2.64 10.32 8.94
CA ILE A 372 3.10 9.42 7.88
C ILE A 372 4.25 8.58 8.41
N ALA A 373 4.09 7.26 8.44
CA ALA A 373 5.20 6.36 8.63
C ALA A 373 5.98 6.22 7.32
N ASN A 374 7.25 6.55 7.32
CA ASN A 374 8.14 6.29 6.18
C ASN A 374 8.63 4.83 6.27
N ILE A 375 7.80 3.92 5.78
CA ILE A 375 8.07 2.49 5.80
C ILE A 375 9.37 2.18 5.05
N TRP A 376 9.63 2.89 3.95
CA TRP A 376 10.88 2.78 3.22
C TRP A 376 12.09 3.07 4.13
N ALA A 377 12.09 4.20 4.84
CA ALA A 377 13.18 4.55 5.73
C ALA A 377 13.36 3.49 6.83
N ILE A 378 12.26 2.99 7.39
CA ILE A 378 12.28 1.97 8.45
C ILE A 378 12.86 0.65 7.93
N THR A 379 12.42 0.18 6.76
CA THR A 379 12.90 -1.09 6.17
C THR A 379 14.29 -0.97 5.55
N HIS A 380 14.82 0.24 5.40
CA HIS A 380 16.18 0.52 4.91
C HIS A 380 17.06 1.19 5.97
N ALA A 381 16.68 1.09 7.25
CA ALA A 381 17.48 1.56 8.35
C ALA A 381 18.61 0.57 8.66
N GLU A 382 19.87 1.03 8.60
CA GLU A 382 21.07 0.23 8.82
C GLU A 382 21.08 -0.44 10.22
N GLU A 383 20.53 0.27 11.22
CA GLU A 383 20.43 -0.23 12.59
C GLU A 383 19.48 -1.44 12.75
N LEU A 384 18.48 -1.57 11.87
CA LEU A 384 17.51 -2.66 11.86
C LEU A 384 17.90 -3.77 10.87
N TYR A 385 18.42 -3.39 9.72
CA TYR A 385 18.75 -4.26 8.61
C TYR A 385 20.14 -3.87 8.07
N PRO A 386 21.22 -4.44 8.58
CA PRO A 386 22.58 -4.19 8.08
C PRO A 386 22.67 -4.42 6.57
N ASN A 387 23.38 -3.55 5.85
CA ASN A 387 23.43 -3.53 4.39
C ASN A 387 22.03 -3.58 3.74
N PRO A 388 21.16 -2.58 4.00
CA PRO A 388 19.74 -2.66 3.64
C PRO A 388 19.50 -2.63 2.14
N GLY A 389 20.47 -2.22 1.33
CA GLY A 389 20.43 -2.26 -0.13
C GLY A 389 20.54 -3.69 -0.70
N ALA A 390 21.18 -4.60 0.00
CA ALA A 390 21.28 -5.99 -0.42
C ALA A 390 19.96 -6.73 -0.25
N PHE A 391 19.64 -7.59 -1.23
CA PHE A 391 18.55 -8.55 -1.14
C PHE A 391 19.10 -9.84 -0.52
N ASP A 392 18.83 -10.06 0.76
CA ASP A 392 19.38 -11.17 1.51
C ASP A 392 18.29 -11.87 2.37
N PRO A 393 17.65 -12.91 1.85
CA PRO A 393 16.65 -13.67 2.62
C PRO A 393 17.20 -14.37 3.85
N SER A 394 18.52 -14.60 3.94
CA SER A 394 19.13 -15.30 5.10
C SER A 394 18.90 -14.55 6.41
N ARG A 395 18.62 -13.25 6.36
CA ARG A 395 18.26 -12.38 7.50
C ARG A 395 17.20 -12.97 8.43
N TYR A 396 16.32 -13.82 7.90
CA TYR A 396 15.16 -14.38 8.63
C TYR A 396 15.30 -15.86 8.91
N LEU A 397 16.47 -16.44 8.67
CA LEU A 397 16.75 -17.82 8.95
C LEU A 397 17.57 -17.95 10.24
N PRO A 398 17.51 -19.08 10.95
CA PRO A 398 18.44 -19.40 12.03
C PRO A 398 19.89 -19.38 11.53
N GLY A 399 20.81 -18.79 12.30
CA GLY A 399 22.23 -18.72 11.95
C GLY A 399 23.03 -17.94 13.00
N ASP A 400 24.33 -17.78 12.78
CA ASP A 400 25.24 -17.08 13.69
C ASP A 400 25.13 -15.55 13.68
N HIS A 401 24.20 -15.02 12.88
CA HIS A 401 23.94 -13.58 12.77
C HIS A 401 22.82 -13.12 13.71
N LYS A 402 22.87 -11.86 14.13
CA LYS A 402 21.82 -11.25 14.94
C LYS A 402 20.50 -11.28 14.18
N PHE A 403 19.49 -11.91 14.78
CA PHE A 403 18.14 -11.99 14.21
C PHE A 403 17.56 -10.58 13.95
N GLN A 404 17.14 -10.33 12.72
CA GLN A 404 16.60 -9.03 12.33
C GLN A 404 15.08 -8.99 12.51
N PRO A 405 14.51 -7.81 12.77
CA PRO A 405 13.08 -7.73 13.02
C PRO A 405 12.28 -8.15 11.78
N ASP A 406 11.14 -8.81 12.02
CA ASP A 406 10.22 -9.18 10.97
C ASP A 406 9.66 -7.91 10.29
N PRO A 407 9.87 -7.71 8.97
CA PRO A 407 9.40 -6.53 8.25
C PRO A 407 7.88 -6.40 8.25
N PHE A 408 7.14 -7.49 8.48
CA PHE A 408 5.68 -7.49 8.56
C PHE A 408 5.14 -6.58 9.67
N LYS A 409 5.94 -6.33 10.71
CA LYS A 409 5.63 -5.34 11.76
C LYS A 409 5.47 -3.92 11.22
N PHE A 410 5.99 -3.63 10.02
CA PHE A 410 6.00 -2.30 9.43
C PHE A 410 5.24 -2.23 8.10
N VAL A 411 5.46 -3.21 7.19
CA VAL A 411 4.94 -3.14 5.82
C VAL A 411 3.43 -3.32 5.73
N PHE A 412 2.81 -3.96 6.72
CA PHE A 412 1.36 -4.15 6.80
C PHE A 412 0.65 -3.07 7.64
N GLY A 413 1.34 -1.98 8.02
CA GLY A 413 0.78 -0.89 8.80
C GLY A 413 0.69 -1.20 10.30
N PHE A 414 -0.01 -0.35 11.07
CA PHE A 414 0.12 -0.29 12.51
C PHE A 414 -1.22 -0.26 13.24
N GLY A 415 -1.25 -0.83 14.44
CA GLY A 415 -2.30 -0.71 15.43
C GLY A 415 -3.71 -0.99 14.88
N ARG A 416 -4.66 -0.11 15.16
CA ARG A 416 -6.07 -0.28 14.73
C ARG A 416 -6.25 -0.22 13.19
N ARG A 417 -5.21 0.14 12.44
CA ARG A 417 -5.18 0.23 10.97
C ARG A 417 -4.29 -0.80 10.30
N VAL A 418 -3.77 -1.76 11.06
CA VAL A 418 -3.01 -2.89 10.49
C VAL A 418 -3.80 -3.56 9.37
N CYS A 419 -3.13 -4.01 8.31
CA CYS A 419 -3.76 -4.65 7.17
C CYS A 419 -4.55 -5.90 7.60
N PRO A 420 -5.85 -5.97 7.36
CA PRO A 420 -6.65 -7.15 7.72
C PRO A 420 -6.29 -8.37 6.86
N GLY A 421 -5.76 -8.14 5.66
CA GLY A 421 -5.37 -9.19 4.70
C GLY A 421 -3.91 -9.63 4.79
N ALA A 422 -3.16 -9.25 5.84
CA ALA A 422 -1.73 -9.55 5.93
C ALA A 422 -1.44 -11.06 5.82
N HIS A 423 -2.17 -11.88 6.55
CA HIS A 423 -2.02 -13.34 6.50
C HIS A 423 -2.38 -13.92 5.11
N LEU A 424 -3.50 -13.47 4.53
CA LEU A 424 -3.90 -13.90 3.18
C LEU A 424 -2.85 -13.52 2.14
N ALA A 425 -2.27 -12.32 2.24
CA ALA A 425 -1.20 -11.86 1.35
C ALA A 425 0.08 -12.68 1.51
N GLU A 426 0.49 -12.98 2.74
CA GLU A 426 1.64 -13.84 3.02
C GLU A 426 1.50 -15.21 2.36
N MET A 427 0.36 -15.87 2.59
CA MET A 427 0.08 -17.19 2.04
C MET A 427 -0.01 -17.18 0.51
N SER A 428 -0.61 -16.14 -0.07
CA SER A 428 -0.69 -15.97 -1.53
C SER A 428 0.69 -15.72 -2.15
N LEU A 429 1.51 -14.87 -1.54
CA LEU A 429 2.87 -14.61 -2.01
C LEU A 429 3.74 -15.85 -1.91
N PHE A 430 3.67 -16.56 -0.77
CA PHE A 430 4.38 -17.82 -0.59
C PHE A 430 4.04 -18.82 -1.70
N LEU A 431 2.75 -19.10 -1.90
CA LEU A 431 2.31 -20.07 -2.90
C LEU A 431 2.78 -19.69 -4.31
N ASN A 432 2.56 -18.44 -4.71
CA ASN A 432 2.94 -18.00 -6.06
C ASN A 432 4.46 -18.00 -6.26
N MET A 433 5.25 -17.50 -5.28
CA MET A 433 6.72 -17.48 -5.39
C MET A 433 7.29 -18.90 -5.40
N ALA A 434 6.82 -19.79 -4.53
CA ALA A 434 7.24 -21.18 -4.51
C ALA A 434 6.90 -21.89 -5.82
N SER A 435 5.67 -21.74 -6.32
CA SER A 435 5.21 -22.39 -7.55
C SER A 435 5.94 -21.86 -8.79
N ILE A 436 6.21 -20.56 -8.88
CA ILE A 436 7.03 -19.99 -9.98
C ILE A 436 8.44 -20.59 -9.97
N LEU A 437 9.09 -20.65 -8.80
CA LEU A 437 10.43 -21.19 -8.66
C LEU A 437 10.50 -22.71 -8.90
N ALA A 438 9.46 -23.45 -8.57
CA ALA A 438 9.36 -24.87 -8.86
C ALA A 438 9.43 -25.17 -10.37
N VAL A 439 8.79 -24.33 -11.20
CA VAL A 439 8.62 -24.60 -12.62
C VAL A 439 9.62 -23.83 -13.49
N PHE A 440 9.93 -22.57 -13.12
CA PHE A 440 10.65 -21.67 -14.01
C PHE A 440 12.02 -21.24 -13.46
N LYS A 441 12.94 -21.01 -14.39
CA LYS A 441 14.17 -20.25 -14.20
C LYS A 441 13.95 -18.83 -14.73
N ILE A 442 14.23 -17.83 -13.90
CA ILE A 442 14.14 -16.41 -14.24
C ILE A 442 15.56 -15.86 -14.33
N SER A 443 15.86 -15.14 -15.40
CA SER A 443 17.16 -14.51 -15.63
C SER A 443 17.02 -13.15 -16.28
N LYS A 444 18.08 -12.37 -16.28
CA LYS A 444 18.17 -11.14 -17.07
C LYS A 444 17.86 -11.44 -18.54
N ASP A 445 17.32 -10.45 -19.25
CA ASP A 445 17.19 -10.54 -20.71
C ASP A 445 18.56 -10.37 -21.37
N VAL A 446 18.69 -10.81 -22.62
CA VAL A 446 19.91 -10.65 -23.41
C VAL A 446 19.64 -9.81 -24.65
N ASP A 447 20.66 -9.10 -25.10
CA ASP A 447 20.62 -8.38 -26.38
C ASP A 447 20.82 -9.33 -27.57
N VAL A 448 20.86 -8.76 -28.76
CA VAL A 448 21.07 -9.52 -30.03
C VAL A 448 22.43 -10.20 -30.12
N ASN A 449 23.38 -9.81 -29.27
CA ASN A 449 24.74 -10.37 -29.20
C ASN A 449 24.87 -11.39 -28.05
N GLY A 450 23.80 -11.67 -27.32
CA GLY A 450 23.81 -12.56 -26.16
C GLY A 450 24.34 -11.92 -24.86
N VAL A 451 24.53 -10.60 -24.82
CA VAL A 451 24.98 -9.89 -23.62
C VAL A 451 23.79 -9.61 -22.70
N GLU A 452 23.96 -9.89 -21.40
CA GLU A 452 22.93 -9.62 -20.40
C GLU A 452 22.57 -8.12 -20.32
N ILE A 453 21.28 -7.84 -20.32
CA ILE A 453 20.71 -6.50 -20.14
C ILE A 453 20.37 -6.31 -18.68
N GLU A 454 21.06 -5.37 -18.00
CA GLU A 454 20.74 -5.01 -16.62
C GLU A 454 19.37 -4.30 -16.56
N PRO A 455 18.38 -4.84 -15.84
CA PRO A 455 17.07 -4.21 -15.75
C PRO A 455 17.12 -2.92 -14.93
N GLU A 456 16.51 -1.85 -15.44
CA GLU A 456 16.39 -0.59 -14.70
C GLU A 456 15.44 -0.76 -13.51
N ILE A 457 15.93 -0.45 -12.30
CA ILE A 457 15.13 -0.43 -11.08
C ILE A 457 14.43 0.93 -10.97
N ALA A 458 13.27 1.06 -11.57
CA ALA A 458 12.48 2.29 -11.56
C ALA A 458 11.05 2.04 -11.13
N TRP A 459 10.46 3.01 -10.41
CA TRP A 459 9.16 2.88 -9.79
C TRP A 459 8.12 3.84 -10.37
N THR A 460 6.86 3.42 -10.32
CA THR A 460 5.74 4.32 -10.53
C THR A 460 5.48 5.15 -9.29
N THR A 461 4.76 6.24 -9.46
CA THR A 461 4.27 7.09 -8.37
C THR A 461 2.92 6.61 -7.87
N GLY A 462 2.58 6.89 -6.61
CA GLY A 462 1.29 6.54 -6.02
C GLY A 462 1.39 6.03 -4.59
N THR A 463 0.27 5.64 -4.01
CA THR A 463 0.23 5.01 -2.67
C THR A 463 0.80 3.60 -2.73
N THR A 464 0.38 2.83 -3.72
CA THR A 464 0.97 1.57 -4.13
C THR A 464 1.95 1.88 -5.26
N ARG A 465 3.21 1.53 -5.07
CA ARG A 465 4.21 1.67 -6.14
C ARG A 465 4.35 0.36 -6.90
N HIS A 466 4.67 0.45 -8.17
CA HIS A 466 4.99 -0.69 -9.02
C HIS A 466 6.32 -0.46 -9.71
N LEU A 467 7.03 -1.54 -9.99
CA LEU A 467 8.13 -1.47 -10.95
C LEU A 467 7.61 -1.02 -12.31
N LYS A 468 8.34 -0.11 -12.96
CA LYS A 468 8.14 0.19 -14.37
C LYS A 468 8.41 -1.07 -15.20
N PRO A 469 7.89 -1.17 -16.42
CA PRO A 469 8.16 -2.32 -17.27
C PRO A 469 9.66 -2.57 -17.42
N PHE A 470 10.08 -3.80 -17.21
CA PHE A 470 11.44 -4.28 -17.41
C PHE A 470 11.41 -5.61 -18.18
N ARG A 471 12.53 -5.99 -18.76
CA ARG A 471 12.68 -7.25 -19.50
C ARG A 471 13.38 -8.29 -18.64
N CYS A 472 12.94 -9.52 -18.74
CA CYS A 472 13.60 -10.68 -18.18
C CYS A 472 13.23 -11.91 -19.01
N GLN A 473 14.00 -12.98 -18.90
CA GLN A 473 13.69 -14.27 -19.46
C GLN A 473 13.06 -15.15 -18.40
N ILE A 474 11.96 -15.81 -18.73
CA ILE A 474 11.30 -16.82 -17.88
C ILE A 474 11.20 -18.08 -18.73
N MET A 475 11.93 -19.12 -18.33
CA MET A 475 11.99 -20.38 -19.07
C MET A 475 11.70 -21.54 -18.13
N PRO A 476 11.04 -22.61 -18.60
CA PRO A 476 10.92 -23.84 -17.83
C PRO A 476 12.30 -24.36 -17.40
N ARG A 477 12.43 -24.87 -16.18
CA ARG A 477 13.68 -25.43 -15.66
C ARG A 477 14.06 -26.71 -16.43
N SER A 478 13.06 -27.55 -16.69
CA SER A 478 13.16 -28.75 -17.55
C SER A 478 11.77 -29.15 -18.05
N LYS A 479 11.71 -30.19 -18.92
CA LYS A 479 10.43 -30.76 -19.36
C LYS A 479 9.66 -31.40 -18.21
N GLU A 480 10.37 -32.03 -17.27
CA GLU A 480 9.80 -32.65 -16.06
C GLU A 480 9.14 -31.61 -15.18
N HIS A 481 9.80 -30.46 -14.94
CA HIS A 481 9.21 -29.37 -14.15
C HIS A 481 8.00 -28.74 -14.87
N LEU A 482 8.04 -28.63 -16.19
CA LEU A 482 6.90 -28.12 -16.96
C LEU A 482 5.70 -29.07 -16.87
N SER A 483 5.93 -30.40 -16.84
CA SER A 483 4.85 -31.40 -16.71
C SER A 483 4.10 -31.34 -15.37
N LEU A 484 4.64 -30.64 -14.34
CA LEU A 484 3.91 -30.38 -13.09
C LEU A 484 2.68 -29.48 -13.27
N LEU A 485 2.53 -28.85 -14.43
CA LEU A 485 1.36 -28.01 -14.72
C LEU A 485 0.12 -28.81 -15.20
N GLY A 486 0.27 -30.09 -15.52
CA GLY A 486 -0.78 -30.98 -16.02
C GLY A 486 -0.90 -30.94 -17.53
#